data_2d6bd87dfedb08e0b5f1d9d1987efc65
#
_entry.id   2d6bd87dfedb08e0b5f1d9d1987efc65
#
_cell.length_a   1.000
_cell.length_b   1.000
_cell.length_c   1.000
_cell.angle_alpha   90.00
_cell.angle_beta   90.00
_cell.angle_gamma   90.00
#
_symmetry.space_group_name_H-M   'P 1'
#
loop_
_entity.id
_entity.type
_entity.pdbx_description
1 polymer ?
#
loop_
_entity_poly.entity_id
_entity_poly.type
_entity_poly.pdbx_seq_one_letter_code
_entity_poly.pdbx_strand_id
1 'polypeptide(L)'
;MRNLILVVTMLLAGGLLAEGSESKYQQDTFAIAAEGEKVSAKVAHLSGPAPFFHVYDINGTPIEVLANPHLDLEYGIGPAAAATLGDMGVTVLVGGMAGPKMMDVLNEKGVRFVPRGGKVRDVVRELQE
;
A
#
# COMPACT_ATOMS: atom_id res chain seq x y z
N MET A 1 16.56 21.96 1.07
CA MET A 1 17.56 22.24 2.10
C MET A 1 16.96 22.49 3.45
N ARG A 2 16.04 23.47 3.57
CA ARG A 2 15.37 23.70 4.87
C ARG A 2 14.66 22.46 5.38
N ASN A 3 14.02 21.75 4.49
CA ASN A 3 13.28 20.52 4.86
C ASN A 3 14.21 19.44 5.36
N LEU A 4 15.40 19.38 4.80
CA LEU A 4 16.39 18.41 5.21
C LEU A 4 16.82 18.63 6.66
N ILE A 5 17.03 19.90 7.03
CA ILE A 5 17.42 20.25 8.39
C ILE A 5 16.32 19.89 9.38
N LEU A 6 15.07 20.18 9.01
CA LEU A 6 13.93 19.83 9.85
C LEU A 6 13.81 18.32 10.03
N VAL A 7 14.02 17.58 8.95
CA VAL A 7 13.96 16.12 9.00
C VAL A 7 15.03 15.57 9.93
N VAL A 8 16.25 16.10 9.84
CA VAL A 8 17.34 15.66 10.72
C VAL A 8 16.99 15.93 12.19
N THR A 9 16.45 17.11 12.48
CA THR A 9 16.07 17.45 13.85
C THR A 9 14.99 16.51 14.36
N MET A 10 13.98 16.23 13.53
CA MET A 10 12.91 15.32 13.90
C MET A 10 13.42 13.90 14.08
N LEU A 11 14.35 13.48 13.24
CA LEU A 11 14.94 12.15 13.37
C LEU A 11 15.65 11.98 14.71
N LEU A 12 16.39 12.99 15.14
CA LEU A 12 17.08 12.93 16.43
C LEU A 12 16.08 12.78 17.56
N ALA A 13 14.99 13.54 17.52
CA ALA A 13 13.96 13.44 18.54
C ALA A 13 13.17 12.14 18.39
N GLY A 14 12.81 11.80 17.17
CA GLY A 14 12.01 10.63 16.89
C GLY A 14 12.75 9.33 17.13
N GLY A 15 14.03 9.31 16.86
CA GLY A 15 14.83 8.11 17.04
C GLY A 15 14.83 7.58 18.46
N LEU A 16 14.64 8.47 19.42
CA LEU A 16 14.58 8.06 20.83
C LEU A 16 13.21 7.51 21.21
N LEU A 17 12.16 7.96 20.54
CA LEU A 17 10.79 7.66 20.95
C LEU A 17 10.09 6.68 20.02
N ALA A 18 10.41 6.71 18.73
CA ALA A 18 9.70 6.00 17.70
C ALA A 18 10.46 4.83 17.11
N GLU A 19 11.44 4.35 17.85
CA GLU A 19 12.23 3.24 17.41
C GLU A 19 11.36 2.03 17.18
N GLY A 20 11.46 1.45 15.98
CA GLY A 20 10.69 0.27 15.62
C GLY A 20 9.30 0.56 15.08
N SER A 21 8.82 1.81 15.15
CA SER A 21 7.50 2.17 14.63
C SER A 21 7.57 2.90 13.29
N GLU A 22 8.76 3.06 12.76
CA GLU A 22 8.96 3.81 11.53
C GLU A 22 8.49 3.02 10.31
N SER A 23 7.64 3.64 9.48
CA SER A 23 7.13 3.01 8.27
C SER A 23 8.16 3.04 7.16
N LYS A 24 8.10 2.06 6.25
CA LYS A 24 8.96 2.03 5.07
C LYS A 24 8.77 3.28 4.21
N TYR A 25 7.53 3.70 4.02
CA TYR A 25 7.23 4.89 3.24
C TYR A 25 6.97 6.06 4.18
N GLN A 26 7.67 7.16 3.95
CA GLN A 26 7.60 8.35 4.80
C GLN A 26 6.58 9.37 4.31
N GLN A 27 5.93 9.08 3.20
CA GLN A 27 4.94 9.97 2.57
C GLN A 27 3.73 9.18 2.18
N ASP A 28 2.66 9.86 1.83
CA ASP A 28 1.43 9.21 1.37
C ASP A 28 1.73 8.39 0.12
N THR A 29 1.29 7.15 0.15
CA THR A 29 1.47 6.23 -0.96
C THR A 29 0.16 5.49 -1.20
N PHE A 30 -0.05 5.06 -2.43
CA PHE A 30 -1.14 4.15 -2.70
C PHE A 30 -0.60 2.87 -3.34
N ALA A 31 -1.27 1.78 -3.04
CA ALA A 31 -0.95 0.48 -3.61
C ALA A 31 -2.13 0.00 -4.45
N ILE A 32 -1.84 -0.66 -5.56
CA ILE A 32 -2.87 -1.26 -6.41
C ILE A 32 -2.67 -2.76 -6.39
N ALA A 33 -3.70 -3.48 -5.93
CA ALA A 33 -3.71 -4.94 -5.96
C ALA A 33 -3.81 -5.39 -7.42
N ALA A 34 -2.89 -6.23 -7.86
CA ALA A 34 -2.76 -6.58 -9.27
C ALA A 34 -2.53 -8.07 -9.48
N GLU A 35 -2.96 -8.54 -10.65
CA GLU A 35 -2.80 -9.94 -11.03
C GLU A 35 -1.43 -10.25 -11.59
N GLY A 36 -0.62 -9.26 -11.91
CA GLY A 36 0.70 -9.43 -12.47
C GLY A 36 1.64 -8.29 -12.13
N GLU A 37 2.90 -8.46 -12.49
CA GLU A 37 3.96 -7.50 -12.17
C GLU A 37 3.97 -6.28 -13.07
N LYS A 38 3.46 -6.41 -14.30
CA LYS A 38 3.52 -5.34 -15.30
C LYS A 38 2.37 -4.36 -15.09
N VAL A 39 2.59 -3.11 -15.48
CA VAL A 39 1.54 -2.09 -15.39
C VAL A 39 0.37 -2.37 -16.33
N SER A 40 0.56 -3.27 -17.30
CA SER A 40 -0.53 -3.74 -18.17
C SER A 40 -1.41 -4.80 -17.50
N ALA A 41 -1.00 -5.29 -16.33
CA ALA A 41 -1.77 -6.28 -15.59
C ALA A 41 -3.11 -5.72 -15.13
N LYS A 42 -4.07 -6.60 -14.96
CA LYS A 42 -5.37 -6.22 -14.43
C LYS A 42 -5.30 -5.98 -12.93
N VAL A 43 -6.09 -5.04 -12.47
CA VAL A 43 -6.35 -4.88 -11.04
C VAL A 43 -7.01 -6.16 -10.54
N ALA A 44 -6.53 -6.68 -9.42
CA ALA A 44 -7.06 -7.92 -8.87
C ALA A 44 -8.49 -7.70 -8.36
N HIS A 45 -9.39 -8.60 -8.71
CA HIS A 45 -10.77 -8.54 -8.24
C HIS A 45 -10.84 -8.67 -6.72
N LEU A 46 -10.08 -9.62 -6.18
CA LEU A 46 -9.97 -9.82 -4.73
C LEU A 46 -8.61 -9.30 -4.28
N SER A 47 -8.63 -8.27 -3.44
CA SER A 47 -7.41 -7.58 -3.04
C SER A 47 -6.53 -8.40 -2.10
N GLY A 48 -7.12 -9.21 -1.22
CA GLY A 48 -6.35 -10.00 -0.26
C GLY A 48 -5.40 -10.99 -0.92
N PRO A 49 -5.89 -11.87 -1.79
CA PRO A 49 -5.04 -12.87 -2.44
C PRO A 49 -4.40 -12.36 -3.72
N ALA A 50 -4.37 -11.06 -3.96
CA ALA A 50 -3.70 -10.50 -5.13
C ALA A 50 -2.23 -10.95 -5.15
N PRO A 51 -1.72 -11.42 -6.28
CA PRO A 51 -0.31 -11.83 -6.36
C PRO A 51 0.69 -10.71 -6.14
N PHE A 52 0.32 -9.48 -6.52
CA PHE A 52 1.23 -8.34 -6.45
C PHE A 52 0.49 -7.08 -6.00
N PHE A 53 1.26 -6.18 -5.40
CA PHE A 53 0.81 -4.84 -5.07
C PHE A 53 1.77 -3.84 -5.70
N HIS A 54 1.26 -2.99 -6.59
CA HIS A 54 2.06 -1.94 -7.23
C HIS A 54 1.97 -0.69 -6.37
N VAL A 55 3.09 -0.19 -5.88
CA VAL A 55 3.12 0.93 -4.94
C VAL A 55 3.61 2.19 -5.65
N TYR A 56 2.88 3.27 -5.45
CA TYR A 56 3.12 4.57 -6.08
C TYR A 56 3.09 5.66 -5.02
N ASP A 57 3.82 6.74 -5.27
CA ASP A 57 3.63 7.95 -4.46
C ASP A 57 2.34 8.66 -4.92
N ILE A 58 1.95 9.70 -4.20
CA ILE A 58 0.70 10.40 -4.46
C ILE A 58 0.66 11.06 -5.85
N ASN A 59 1.82 11.30 -6.45
CA ASN A 59 1.92 11.88 -7.80
C ASN A 59 1.89 10.82 -8.89
N GLY A 60 1.73 9.56 -8.53
CA GLY A 60 1.69 8.47 -9.51
C GLY A 60 3.06 7.99 -9.96
N THR A 61 4.11 8.36 -9.25
CA THR A 61 5.45 7.87 -9.54
C THR A 61 5.61 6.47 -8.94
N PRO A 62 6.02 5.49 -9.73
CA PRO A 62 6.19 4.12 -9.21
C PRO A 62 7.30 4.05 -8.17
N ILE A 63 7.02 3.34 -7.08
CA ILE A 63 8.01 3.10 -6.04
C ILE A 63 8.53 1.68 -6.13
N GLU A 64 7.62 0.70 -6.10
CA GLU A 64 8.01 -0.71 -6.20
C GLU A 64 6.80 -1.59 -6.52
N VAL A 65 7.08 -2.80 -6.92
CA VAL A 65 6.08 -3.86 -7.08
C VAL A 65 6.40 -4.92 -6.04
N LEU A 66 5.45 -5.16 -5.14
CA LEU A 66 5.61 -6.13 -4.07
C LEU A 66 4.93 -7.43 -4.43
N ALA A 67 5.64 -8.54 -4.29
CA ALA A 67 4.98 -9.84 -4.32
C ALA A 67 4.26 -10.03 -2.99
N ASN A 68 3.03 -10.53 -3.04
CA ASN A 68 2.27 -10.78 -1.81
C ASN A 68 2.91 -11.95 -1.05
N PRO A 69 3.43 -11.72 0.16
CA PRO A 69 4.14 -12.78 0.89
C PRO A 69 3.21 -13.74 1.62
N HIS A 70 1.91 -13.53 1.55
CA HIS A 70 0.93 -14.27 2.35
C HIS A 70 0.12 -15.29 1.57
N LEU A 71 0.47 -15.54 0.31
CA LEU A 71 -0.32 -16.44 -0.55
C LEU A 71 -0.36 -17.88 -0.06
N ASP A 72 0.64 -18.27 0.71
CA ASP A 72 0.72 -19.64 1.24
C ASP A 72 -0.14 -19.87 2.48
N LEU A 73 -0.71 -18.82 3.03
CA LEU A 73 -1.58 -18.96 4.20
C LEU A 73 -2.86 -19.69 3.83
N GLU A 74 -3.27 -20.63 4.66
CA GLU A 74 -4.53 -21.33 4.48
C GLU A 74 -5.71 -20.42 4.78
N TYR A 75 -5.55 -19.56 5.79
CA TYR A 75 -6.59 -18.60 6.21
C TYR A 75 -5.96 -17.25 6.47
N GLY A 76 -6.78 -16.21 6.34
CA GLY A 76 -6.38 -14.87 6.76
C GLY A 76 -5.43 -14.15 5.83
N ILE A 77 -5.41 -14.50 4.55
CA ILE A 77 -4.56 -13.82 3.56
C ILE A 77 -4.89 -12.32 3.51
N GLY A 78 -6.17 -11.99 3.45
CA GLY A 78 -6.59 -10.59 3.36
C GLY A 78 -6.15 -9.74 4.54
N PRO A 79 -6.49 -10.14 5.77
CA PRO A 79 -6.02 -9.42 6.95
C PRO A 79 -4.50 -9.30 7.05
N ALA A 80 -3.78 -10.37 6.70
CA ALA A 80 -2.31 -10.35 6.72
C ALA A 80 -1.75 -9.37 5.69
N ALA A 81 -2.30 -9.37 4.48
CA ALA A 81 -1.89 -8.42 3.44
C ALA A 81 -2.18 -6.99 3.86
N ALA A 82 -3.35 -6.74 4.44
CA ALA A 82 -3.73 -5.41 4.93
C ALA A 82 -2.76 -4.93 6.01
N ALA A 83 -2.40 -5.80 6.94
CA ALA A 83 -1.46 -5.45 8.01
C ALA A 83 -0.09 -5.10 7.44
N THR A 84 0.39 -5.91 6.49
CA THR A 84 1.69 -5.66 5.85
C THR A 84 1.71 -4.30 5.15
N LEU A 85 0.69 -4.01 4.33
CA LEU A 85 0.62 -2.74 3.61
C LEU A 85 0.55 -1.56 4.57
N GLY A 86 -0.30 -1.66 5.60
CA GLY A 86 -0.42 -0.59 6.59
C GLY A 86 0.87 -0.35 7.36
N ASP A 87 1.54 -1.42 7.76
CA ASP A 87 2.81 -1.31 8.48
C ASP A 87 3.92 -0.72 7.62
N MET A 88 3.86 -0.90 6.31
CA MET A 88 4.81 -0.29 5.38
C MET A 88 4.56 1.20 5.18
N GLY A 89 3.39 1.69 5.54
CA GLY A 89 3.05 3.09 5.38
C GLY A 89 2.15 3.40 4.19
N VAL A 90 1.57 2.37 3.58
CA VAL A 90 0.57 2.59 2.52
C VAL A 90 -0.65 3.24 3.14
N THR A 91 -1.15 4.31 2.52
CA THR A 91 -2.30 5.04 3.04
C THR A 91 -3.58 4.78 2.24
N VAL A 92 -3.46 4.26 1.02
CA VAL A 92 -4.61 3.93 0.17
C VAL A 92 -4.33 2.60 -0.52
N LEU A 93 -5.30 1.70 -0.48
CA LEU A 93 -5.27 0.47 -1.27
C LEU A 93 -6.37 0.52 -2.32
N VAL A 94 -6.00 0.27 -3.56
CA VAL A 94 -6.92 0.21 -4.69
C VAL A 94 -7.05 -1.23 -5.16
N GLY A 95 -8.26 -1.70 -5.37
CA GLY A 95 -8.50 -3.05 -5.83
C GLY A 95 -9.96 -3.26 -6.21
N GLY A 96 -10.31 -4.46 -6.59
CA GLY A 96 -11.68 -4.76 -6.95
C GLY A 96 -12.59 -4.79 -5.72
N MET A 97 -12.25 -5.63 -4.76
CA MET A 97 -12.96 -5.68 -3.49
C MET A 97 -12.04 -6.20 -2.39
N ALA A 98 -12.39 -5.88 -1.18
CA ALA A 98 -11.71 -6.39 0.01
C ALA A 98 -12.78 -6.99 0.92
N GLY A 99 -12.52 -8.18 1.45
CA GLY A 99 -13.45 -8.85 2.34
C GLY A 99 -13.58 -8.13 3.69
N PRO A 100 -14.60 -8.47 4.49
CA PRO A 100 -14.86 -7.77 5.75
C PRO A 100 -13.69 -7.78 6.72
N LYS A 101 -13.03 -8.92 6.87
CA LYS A 101 -11.88 -9.02 7.81
C LYS A 101 -10.70 -8.20 7.32
N MET A 102 -10.46 -8.18 6.01
CA MET A 102 -9.42 -7.33 5.44
C MET A 102 -9.75 -5.86 5.65
N MET A 103 -11.00 -5.47 5.42
CA MET A 103 -11.45 -4.09 5.65
C MET A 103 -11.25 -3.66 7.09
N ASP A 104 -11.51 -4.55 8.05
CA ASP A 104 -11.30 -4.24 9.47
C ASP A 104 -9.85 -3.87 9.74
N VAL A 105 -8.92 -4.66 9.21
CA VAL A 105 -7.48 -4.39 9.41
C VAL A 105 -7.05 -3.13 8.66
N LEU A 106 -7.54 -2.91 7.44
CA LEU A 106 -7.25 -1.68 6.71
C LEU A 106 -7.69 -0.47 7.54
N ASN A 107 -8.88 -0.51 8.11
CA ASN A 107 -9.39 0.58 8.94
C ASN A 107 -8.54 0.78 10.19
N GLU A 108 -8.12 -0.30 10.86
CA GLU A 108 -7.25 -0.20 12.03
C GLU A 108 -5.91 0.45 11.69
N LYS A 109 -5.39 0.16 10.51
CA LYS A 109 -4.10 0.68 10.05
C LYS A 109 -4.21 2.06 9.39
N GLY A 110 -5.42 2.59 9.26
CA GLY A 110 -5.62 3.89 8.62
C GLY A 110 -5.46 3.85 7.10
N VAL A 111 -5.67 2.70 6.48
CA VAL A 111 -5.57 2.54 5.04
C VAL A 111 -6.96 2.65 4.43
N ARG A 112 -7.14 3.61 3.54
CA ARG A 112 -8.40 3.79 2.82
C ARG A 112 -8.48 2.84 1.65
N PHE A 113 -9.62 2.18 1.47
CA PHE A 113 -9.84 1.30 0.32
C PHE A 113 -10.63 2.01 -0.77
N VAL A 114 -10.13 1.95 -2.01
CA VAL A 114 -10.78 2.57 -3.17
C VAL A 114 -11.04 1.48 -4.21
N PRO A 115 -12.31 1.14 -4.48
CA PRO A 115 -12.62 0.11 -5.48
C PRO A 115 -12.42 0.64 -6.89
N ARG A 116 -11.69 -0.11 -7.70
CA ARG A 116 -11.45 0.17 -9.11
C ARG A 116 -11.20 -1.14 -9.85
N GLY A 117 -11.50 -1.15 -11.14
CA GLY A 117 -11.15 -2.24 -12.04
C GLY A 117 -10.36 -1.71 -13.22
N GLY A 118 -9.96 -2.60 -14.11
CA GLY A 118 -9.21 -2.26 -15.29
C GLY A 118 -7.74 -2.59 -15.18
N LYS A 119 -6.91 -1.95 -15.95
CA LYS A 119 -5.46 -2.16 -15.91
C LYS A 119 -4.81 -1.21 -14.92
N VAL A 120 -3.74 -1.70 -14.29
CA VAL A 120 -3.01 -0.89 -13.31
C VAL A 120 -2.66 0.49 -13.86
N ARG A 121 -2.07 0.55 -15.06
CA ARG A 121 -1.64 1.83 -15.64
C ARG A 121 -2.80 2.81 -15.87
N ASP A 122 -3.97 2.30 -16.20
CA ASP A 122 -5.14 3.14 -16.43
C ASP A 122 -5.68 3.69 -15.12
N VAL A 123 -5.66 2.86 -14.09
CA VAL A 123 -6.08 3.29 -12.75
C VAL A 123 -5.15 4.37 -12.20
N VAL A 124 -3.83 4.20 -12.38
CA VAL A 124 -2.87 5.23 -11.95
C VAL A 124 -3.20 6.55 -12.63
N ARG A 125 -3.46 6.52 -13.93
CA ARG A 125 -3.80 7.73 -14.69
C ARG A 125 -5.08 8.37 -14.16
N GLU A 126 -6.11 7.57 -13.92
CA GLU A 126 -7.39 8.07 -13.39
C GLU A 126 -7.21 8.73 -12.03
N LEU A 127 -6.38 8.17 -11.18
CA LEU A 127 -6.16 8.71 -9.84
C LEU A 127 -5.40 10.04 -9.86
N GLN A 128 -4.75 10.37 -10.96
CA GLN A 128 -4.02 11.63 -11.11
C GLN A 128 -4.86 12.75 -11.70
N GLU A 129 -6.04 12.44 -12.20
CA GLU A 129 -6.91 13.45 -12.81
C GLU A 129 -7.71 14.29 -11.79
#